data_2c21b2b448b72b30fd76aeead3fa91a0
#
_entry.id   2c21b2b448b72b30fd76aeead3fa91a0
#
_cell.length_a   1.000
_cell.length_b   1.000
_cell.length_c   1.000
_cell.angle_alpha   90.00
_cell.angle_beta   90.00
_cell.angle_gamma   90.00
#
_symmetry.space_group_name_H-M   'P 1'
#
loop_
_entity.id
_entity.type
_entity.pdbx_description
1 polymer ?
#
loop_
_entity_poly.entity_id
_entity_poly.type
_entity_poly.pdbx_seq_one_letter_code
_entity_poly.pdbx_strand_id
1 'polypeptide(L)'
;MSKKEWEEAIGEASPVVEALPPVNGGPLAHLDRLELALASEGFPAMSPWWYETITSFYERHVRQLVLRVGRRGGKSSSLCRIAVLEALFGEHEIPPGDVGVVAIVSVSMREATERLRTIRAILDAFDIGYDKKVTSEIRLTGKPVVFRIFAATQGAVSGFTAICIICDEVSKWMNEDTGANPAAEVLAAIRPTMATMPNAKIFLSSSPLGMADAHAEAFAVGATSFQLVAHAPTWIANPTVTEDETHRLEPDERIWKREYAAIPQYAVLGAFDPEDIARAFLVRDPGLAGHNVLVNDVSSGKKDSWTWGVCRWETPETGDPFVRFTLVDGIHGAFWKTEHGPEVVAKIAAVAKANDALTVHGDQREEFMVTGAFNENGLGYFPHPWTATSKPEAVQVVRRWLREGTLVLSPHEPMRKEMLAFEERVTPAGGITFGARGTGHDDYVALLITAAMAFQERFFYPVALPGKPVL
;
A
#
# COMPACT_ATOMS: atom_id res chain seq x y z
N MET A 1 -22.92 -31.95 26.50
CA MET A 1 -23.36 -32.63 25.26
C MET A 1 -22.21 -33.49 24.77
N SER A 2 -22.45 -34.75 24.48
CA SER A 2 -21.45 -35.64 23.90
C SER A 2 -21.22 -35.30 22.40
N LYS A 3 -20.10 -35.75 21.82
CA LYS A 3 -19.82 -35.61 20.40
C LYS A 3 -20.99 -36.10 19.52
N LYS A 4 -21.68 -37.15 19.98
CA LYS A 4 -22.81 -37.75 19.30
C LYS A 4 -24.06 -36.88 19.32
N GLU A 5 -24.36 -36.25 20.45
CA GLU A 5 -25.51 -35.30 20.59
C GLU A 5 -25.29 -34.03 19.78
N TRP A 6 -24.03 -33.66 19.55
CA TRP A 6 -23.65 -32.52 18.71
C TRP A 6 -23.77 -32.83 17.20
N GLU A 7 -23.36 -34.04 16.82
CA GLU A 7 -23.50 -34.55 15.45
C GLU A 7 -24.99 -34.76 15.09
N GLU A 8 -25.83 -35.18 16.05
CA GLU A 8 -27.27 -35.27 15.90
C GLU A 8 -27.94 -33.88 15.80
N ALA A 9 -27.48 -32.89 16.59
CA ALA A 9 -28.03 -31.52 16.52
C ALA A 9 -27.70 -30.80 15.18
N ILE A 10 -26.55 -31.09 14.57
CA ILE A 10 -26.22 -30.58 13.22
C ILE A 10 -27.04 -31.33 12.14
N GLY A 11 -27.37 -32.59 12.37
CA GLY A 11 -28.13 -33.41 11.43
C GLY A 11 -29.62 -33.01 11.28
N GLU A 12 -30.20 -32.26 12.21
CA GLU A 12 -31.60 -31.78 12.14
C GLU A 12 -31.75 -30.42 11.42
N ALA A 13 -30.67 -29.84 10.92
CA ALA A 13 -30.64 -28.51 10.34
C ALA A 13 -30.94 -28.50 8.83
N SER A 14 -31.94 -27.79 8.40
CA SER A 14 -32.37 -27.48 7.04
C SER A 14 -32.70 -28.68 6.09
N PRO A 15 -33.84 -28.70 5.38
CA PRO A 15 -34.22 -29.77 4.46
C PRO A 15 -33.23 -30.06 3.34
N VAL A 16 -32.37 -29.11 3.00
CA VAL A 16 -31.33 -29.26 1.96
C VAL A 16 -30.09 -29.99 2.50
N VAL A 17 -29.80 -29.82 3.80
CA VAL A 17 -28.66 -30.52 4.46
C VAL A 17 -29.04 -31.97 4.82
N GLU A 18 -30.32 -32.26 5.09
CA GLU A 18 -30.84 -33.62 5.30
C GLU A 18 -30.69 -34.54 4.06
N ALA A 19 -30.64 -33.98 2.84
CA ALA A 19 -30.47 -34.73 1.61
C ALA A 19 -29.06 -35.33 1.43
N LEU A 20 -28.08 -34.91 2.22
CA LEU A 20 -26.70 -35.43 2.14
C LEU A 20 -26.45 -36.45 3.26
N PRO A 21 -25.76 -37.56 3.01
CA PRO A 21 -25.43 -38.53 4.05
C PRO A 21 -24.55 -37.86 5.13
N PRO A 22 -24.66 -38.31 6.39
CA PRO A 22 -23.78 -37.82 7.44
C PRO A 22 -22.33 -38.09 7.05
N VAL A 23 -21.49 -37.06 7.05
CA VAL A 23 -20.08 -37.13 6.69
C VAL A 23 -19.26 -37.12 7.96
N ASN A 24 -18.51 -38.20 8.20
CA ASN A 24 -17.45 -38.21 9.21
C ASN A 24 -16.20 -37.63 8.57
N GLY A 25 -15.62 -36.60 9.16
CA GLY A 25 -14.37 -36.02 8.66
C GLY A 25 -14.13 -34.61 9.12
N GLY A 26 -12.95 -34.09 8.76
CA GLY A 26 -12.54 -32.72 9.05
C GLY A 26 -13.22 -31.66 8.16
N PRO A 27 -12.75 -30.40 8.20
CA PRO A 27 -13.33 -29.25 7.49
C PRO A 27 -13.59 -29.50 6.00
N LEU A 28 -12.66 -30.17 5.30
CA LEU A 28 -12.79 -30.43 3.87
C LEU A 28 -14.00 -31.33 3.55
N ALA A 29 -14.25 -32.35 4.37
CA ALA A 29 -15.39 -33.26 4.16
C ALA A 29 -16.75 -32.56 4.26
N HIS A 30 -16.81 -31.39 4.86
CA HIS A 30 -18.03 -30.59 5.03
C HIS A 30 -18.13 -29.38 4.11
N LEU A 31 -17.14 -29.15 3.24
CA LEU A 31 -17.11 -27.98 2.35
C LEU A 31 -18.31 -27.96 1.41
N ASP A 32 -18.63 -29.08 0.75
CA ASP A 32 -19.76 -29.17 -0.17
C ASP A 32 -21.10 -28.92 0.53
N ARG A 33 -21.28 -29.44 1.74
CA ARG A 33 -22.49 -29.22 2.52
C ARG A 33 -22.66 -27.75 2.89
N LEU A 34 -21.56 -27.10 3.30
CA LEU A 34 -21.57 -25.67 3.59
C LEU A 34 -21.96 -24.87 2.35
N GLU A 35 -21.33 -25.13 1.19
CA GLU A 35 -21.64 -24.41 -0.05
C GLU A 35 -23.08 -24.64 -0.51
N LEU A 36 -23.62 -25.85 -0.32
CA LEU A 36 -25.01 -26.15 -0.65
C LEU A 36 -25.99 -25.37 0.22
N ALA A 37 -25.75 -25.33 1.54
CA ALA A 37 -26.56 -24.55 2.48
C ALA A 37 -26.48 -23.04 2.18
N LEU A 38 -25.29 -22.53 1.88
CA LEU A 38 -25.10 -21.13 1.49
C LEU A 38 -25.80 -20.77 0.19
N ALA A 39 -25.76 -21.67 -0.82
CA ALA A 39 -26.44 -21.46 -2.08
C ALA A 39 -27.96 -21.40 -1.91
N SER A 40 -28.56 -22.19 -1.01
CA SER A 40 -30.00 -22.16 -0.73
C SER A 40 -30.45 -20.83 -0.09
N GLU A 41 -29.56 -20.14 0.59
CA GLU A 41 -29.79 -18.82 1.20
C GLU A 41 -29.34 -17.66 0.29
N GLY A 42 -28.99 -17.96 -0.98
CA GLY A 42 -28.65 -16.95 -1.98
C GLY A 42 -27.21 -16.39 -1.87
N PHE A 43 -26.32 -17.05 -1.14
CA PHE A 43 -24.92 -16.67 -1.13
C PHE A 43 -24.27 -16.98 -2.50
N PRO A 44 -23.34 -16.14 -2.97
CA PRO A 44 -22.56 -16.46 -4.15
C PRO A 44 -21.76 -17.75 -3.95
N ALA A 45 -21.77 -18.62 -4.97
CA ALA A 45 -20.97 -19.84 -4.95
C ALA A 45 -19.48 -19.53 -4.85
N MET A 46 -18.74 -20.42 -4.19
CA MET A 46 -17.29 -20.37 -4.19
C MET A 46 -16.75 -20.61 -5.60
N SER A 47 -15.76 -19.83 -6.04
CA SER A 47 -15.15 -20.05 -7.35
C SER A 47 -14.33 -21.34 -7.39
N PRO A 48 -14.12 -21.93 -8.58
CA PRO A 48 -13.29 -23.14 -8.72
C PRO A 48 -11.90 -22.97 -8.14
N TRP A 49 -11.27 -21.80 -8.32
CA TRP A 49 -9.94 -21.52 -7.78
C TRP A 49 -9.91 -21.57 -6.25
N TRP A 50 -10.91 -21.01 -5.58
CA TRP A 50 -11.00 -21.07 -4.12
C TRP A 50 -11.22 -22.49 -3.64
N TYR A 51 -12.10 -23.23 -4.33
CA TYR A 51 -12.38 -24.63 -4.01
C TYR A 51 -11.12 -25.50 -4.08
N GLU A 52 -10.37 -25.41 -5.20
CA GLU A 52 -9.10 -26.12 -5.40
C GLU A 52 -8.04 -25.72 -4.37
N THR A 53 -7.94 -24.43 -4.05
CA THR A 53 -6.97 -23.90 -3.08
C THR A 53 -7.24 -24.45 -1.67
N ILE A 54 -8.50 -24.45 -1.24
CA ILE A 54 -8.92 -24.96 0.06
C ILE A 54 -8.71 -26.49 0.11
N THR A 55 -9.12 -27.21 -0.92
CA THR A 55 -8.90 -28.67 -1.04
C THR A 55 -7.42 -29.01 -0.93
N SER A 56 -6.58 -28.36 -1.72
CA SER A 56 -5.13 -28.58 -1.68
C SER A 56 -4.50 -28.28 -0.32
N PHE A 57 -5.01 -27.27 0.38
CA PHE A 57 -4.54 -26.91 1.71
C PHE A 57 -4.80 -28.03 2.74
N TYR A 58 -6.02 -28.56 2.77
CA TYR A 58 -6.40 -29.59 3.72
C TYR A 58 -5.78 -30.96 3.38
N GLU A 59 -5.71 -31.34 2.11
CA GLU A 59 -5.08 -32.60 1.66
C GLU A 59 -3.60 -32.66 1.96
N ARG A 60 -2.90 -31.51 1.95
CA ARG A 60 -1.46 -31.44 2.29
C ARG A 60 -1.19 -31.46 3.79
N HIS A 61 -2.23 -31.39 4.63
CA HIS A 61 -2.11 -31.37 6.10
C HIS A 61 -1.18 -30.29 6.65
N VAL A 62 -0.99 -29.19 5.91
CA VAL A 62 -0.20 -28.04 6.36
C VAL A 62 -0.98 -27.16 7.34
N ARG A 63 -0.27 -26.32 8.07
CA ARG A 63 -0.87 -25.48 9.12
C ARG A 63 -1.01 -24.02 8.74
N GLN A 64 -0.31 -23.56 7.71
CA GLN A 64 -0.35 -22.17 7.26
C GLN A 64 -0.72 -22.09 5.77
N LEU A 65 -1.65 -21.20 5.43
CA LEU A 65 -1.96 -20.82 4.05
C LEU A 65 -1.67 -19.34 3.85
N VAL A 66 -0.80 -19.02 2.89
CA VAL A 66 -0.48 -17.64 2.51
C VAL A 66 -1.15 -17.33 1.17
N LEU A 67 -2.08 -16.40 1.21
CA LEU A 67 -2.97 -16.05 0.10
C LEU A 67 -2.64 -14.67 -0.47
N ARG A 68 -2.13 -14.62 -1.68
CA ARG A 68 -1.92 -13.39 -2.44
C ARG A 68 -2.98 -13.29 -3.53
N VAL A 69 -4.04 -12.53 -3.26
CA VAL A 69 -5.23 -12.50 -4.12
C VAL A 69 -5.64 -11.06 -4.40
N GLY A 70 -6.02 -10.78 -5.64
CA GLY A 70 -6.46 -9.45 -6.06
C GLY A 70 -7.66 -8.92 -5.27
N ARG A 71 -7.84 -7.60 -5.27
CA ARG A 71 -8.98 -6.92 -4.65
C ARG A 71 -10.29 -7.44 -5.27
N ARG A 72 -11.36 -7.62 -4.46
CA ARG A 72 -12.62 -8.22 -4.91
C ARG A 72 -12.51 -9.69 -5.37
N GLY A 73 -11.38 -10.34 -5.17
CA GLY A 73 -11.18 -11.77 -5.46
C GLY A 73 -11.80 -12.74 -4.44
N GLY A 74 -12.73 -12.29 -3.60
CA GLY A 74 -13.48 -13.18 -2.68
C GLY A 74 -12.76 -13.56 -1.38
N LYS A 75 -11.59 -12.98 -1.07
CA LYS A 75 -10.79 -13.31 0.13
C LYS A 75 -11.61 -13.40 1.41
N SER A 76 -12.25 -12.31 1.78
CA SER A 76 -12.96 -12.21 3.07
C SER A 76 -14.13 -13.18 3.19
N SER A 77 -14.86 -13.42 2.09
CA SER A 77 -15.96 -14.39 2.06
C SER A 77 -15.45 -15.82 2.25
N SER A 78 -14.40 -16.21 1.52
CA SER A 78 -13.82 -17.55 1.61
C SER A 78 -13.16 -17.79 2.96
N LEU A 79 -12.47 -16.79 3.52
CA LEU A 79 -11.89 -16.89 4.88
C LEU A 79 -12.95 -17.02 5.97
N CYS A 80 -14.12 -16.37 5.84
CA CYS A 80 -15.24 -16.57 6.77
C CYS A 80 -15.81 -17.98 6.68
N ARG A 81 -15.90 -18.57 5.48
CA ARG A 81 -16.30 -19.98 5.30
C ARG A 81 -15.30 -20.94 5.96
N ILE A 82 -14.01 -20.73 5.74
CA ILE A 82 -12.94 -21.51 6.38
C ILE A 82 -13.02 -21.39 7.91
N ALA A 83 -13.22 -20.17 8.43
CA ALA A 83 -13.35 -19.93 9.86
C ALA A 83 -14.52 -20.73 10.47
N VAL A 84 -15.66 -20.79 9.79
CA VAL A 84 -16.82 -21.60 10.20
C VAL A 84 -16.52 -23.10 10.11
N LEU A 85 -15.91 -23.57 9.02
CA LEU A 85 -15.51 -24.98 8.87
C LEU A 85 -14.55 -25.42 9.98
N GLU A 86 -13.52 -24.62 10.29
CA GLU A 86 -12.59 -24.92 11.40
C GLU A 86 -13.28 -24.92 12.76
N ALA A 87 -14.19 -23.96 13.00
CA ALA A 87 -14.95 -23.90 14.24
C ALA A 87 -15.85 -25.11 14.44
N LEU A 88 -16.50 -25.59 13.39
CA LEU A 88 -17.47 -26.66 13.46
C LEU A 88 -16.84 -28.05 13.33
N PHE A 89 -15.89 -28.24 12.43
CA PHE A 89 -15.39 -29.54 12.00
C PHE A 89 -13.88 -29.71 12.18
N GLY A 90 -13.18 -28.67 12.64
CA GLY A 90 -11.76 -28.80 13.00
C GLY A 90 -11.55 -29.81 14.14
N GLU A 91 -10.59 -30.70 13.97
CA GLU A 91 -10.22 -31.72 14.95
C GLU A 91 -9.32 -31.13 16.05
N HIS A 92 -9.95 -30.43 17.02
CA HIS A 92 -9.25 -29.77 18.12
C HIS A 92 -9.64 -30.35 19.46
N GLU A 93 -8.65 -30.83 20.20
CA GLU A 93 -8.82 -31.31 21.58
C GLU A 93 -8.74 -30.13 22.54
N ILE A 94 -9.88 -29.48 22.80
CA ILE A 94 -9.96 -28.34 23.73
C ILE A 94 -10.09 -28.89 25.14
N PRO A 95 -9.15 -28.56 26.07
CA PRO A 95 -9.22 -29.05 27.45
C PRO A 95 -10.50 -28.60 28.16
N PRO A 96 -11.02 -29.40 29.13
CA PRO A 96 -12.16 -29.01 29.94
C PRO A 96 -11.92 -27.69 30.66
N GLY A 97 -12.84 -26.73 30.48
CA GLY A 97 -12.77 -25.39 31.06
C GLY A 97 -12.10 -24.36 30.16
N ASP A 98 -11.40 -24.80 29.07
CA ASP A 98 -10.85 -23.92 28.07
C ASP A 98 -11.85 -23.64 26.94
N VAL A 99 -11.53 -22.61 26.14
CA VAL A 99 -12.30 -22.19 24.95
C VAL A 99 -11.36 -22.09 23.77
N GLY A 100 -11.69 -22.79 22.69
CA GLY A 100 -11.01 -22.67 21.42
C GLY A 100 -11.38 -21.38 20.70
N VAL A 101 -10.40 -20.56 20.38
CA VAL A 101 -10.64 -19.26 19.73
C VAL A 101 -10.38 -19.36 18.24
N VAL A 102 -11.39 -18.98 17.43
CA VAL A 102 -11.20 -18.58 16.03
C VAL A 102 -10.94 -17.08 16.03
N ALA A 103 -9.67 -16.72 15.89
CA ALA A 103 -9.22 -15.33 15.93
C ALA A 103 -9.26 -14.69 14.54
N ILE A 104 -9.93 -13.55 14.41
CA ILE A 104 -10.01 -12.77 13.18
C ILE A 104 -9.27 -11.46 13.40
N VAL A 105 -8.15 -11.28 12.73
CA VAL A 105 -7.29 -10.09 12.82
C VAL A 105 -7.41 -9.30 11.53
N SER A 106 -7.81 -8.05 11.62
CA SER A 106 -7.97 -7.15 10.47
C SER A 106 -7.29 -5.81 10.72
N VAL A 107 -7.17 -4.99 9.68
CA VAL A 107 -6.59 -3.64 9.76
C VAL A 107 -7.23 -2.81 10.86
N SER A 108 -8.55 -2.91 11.04
CA SER A 108 -9.30 -2.17 12.04
C SER A 108 -10.41 -3.01 12.69
N MET A 109 -10.86 -2.61 13.87
CA MET A 109 -12.03 -3.24 14.54
C MET A 109 -13.30 -3.14 13.69
N ARG A 110 -13.45 -2.08 12.89
CA ARG A 110 -14.58 -1.93 11.98
C ARG A 110 -14.61 -3.03 10.93
N GLU A 111 -13.48 -3.29 10.27
CA GLU A 111 -13.39 -4.36 9.27
C GLU A 111 -13.57 -5.73 9.91
N ALA A 112 -12.96 -5.97 11.07
CA ALA A 112 -13.14 -7.21 11.80
C ALA A 112 -14.62 -7.46 12.19
N THR A 113 -15.38 -6.41 12.54
CA THR A 113 -16.82 -6.50 12.82
C THR A 113 -17.62 -6.93 11.59
N GLU A 114 -17.25 -6.46 10.39
CA GLU A 114 -17.89 -6.92 9.16
C GLU A 114 -17.67 -8.42 8.92
N ARG A 115 -16.51 -8.97 9.30
CA ARG A 115 -16.26 -10.42 9.25
C ARG A 115 -17.16 -11.19 10.21
N LEU A 116 -17.38 -10.69 11.44
CA LEU A 116 -18.35 -11.31 12.37
C LEU A 116 -19.76 -11.31 11.79
N ARG A 117 -20.19 -10.23 11.13
CA ARG A 117 -21.49 -10.18 10.46
C ARG A 117 -21.62 -11.26 9.39
N THR A 118 -20.61 -11.42 8.55
CA THR A 118 -20.59 -12.47 7.52
C THR A 118 -20.60 -13.87 8.15
N ILE A 119 -19.84 -14.11 9.23
CA ILE A 119 -19.81 -15.39 9.93
C ILE A 119 -21.19 -15.71 10.54
N ARG A 120 -21.88 -14.72 11.15
CA ARG A 120 -23.26 -14.93 11.65
C ARG A 120 -24.20 -15.37 10.55
N ALA A 121 -24.15 -14.68 9.40
CA ALA A 121 -24.99 -15.04 8.25
C ALA A 121 -24.69 -16.48 7.74
N ILE A 122 -23.42 -16.89 7.75
CA ILE A 122 -23.04 -18.27 7.39
C ILE A 122 -23.54 -19.28 8.44
N LEU A 123 -23.43 -18.98 9.72
CA LEU A 123 -23.93 -19.84 10.81
C LEU A 123 -25.47 -19.95 10.77
N ASP A 124 -26.16 -18.84 10.51
CA ASP A 124 -27.62 -18.83 10.36
C ASP A 124 -28.05 -19.66 9.14
N ALA A 125 -27.35 -19.55 7.99
CA ALA A 125 -27.62 -20.35 6.79
C ALA A 125 -27.36 -21.86 7.00
N PHE A 126 -26.46 -22.18 7.90
CA PHE A 126 -26.11 -23.57 8.25
C PHE A 126 -26.86 -24.06 9.51
N ASP A 127 -27.83 -23.28 10.00
CA ASP A 127 -28.66 -23.51 11.18
C ASP A 127 -27.89 -23.83 12.48
N ILE A 128 -26.75 -23.15 12.66
CA ILE A 128 -25.87 -23.33 13.82
C ILE A 128 -26.24 -22.32 14.92
N GLY A 129 -26.56 -22.84 16.09
CA GLY A 129 -26.88 -22.04 17.27
C GLY A 129 -25.66 -21.30 17.85
N TYR A 130 -25.84 -20.02 18.19
CA TYR A 130 -24.86 -19.21 18.91
C TYR A 130 -25.53 -18.19 19.81
N ASP A 131 -24.80 -17.63 20.80
CA ASP A 131 -25.31 -16.61 21.72
C ASP A 131 -25.54 -15.28 20.95
N LYS A 132 -26.82 -14.96 20.74
CA LYS A 132 -27.27 -13.73 20.04
C LYS A 132 -27.18 -12.46 20.91
N LYS A 133 -26.93 -12.60 22.24
CA LYS A 133 -26.87 -11.46 23.19
C LYS A 133 -25.51 -10.74 23.11
N VAL A 134 -24.46 -11.46 22.77
CA VAL A 134 -23.10 -10.91 22.64
C VAL A 134 -22.84 -10.45 21.21
N THR A 135 -22.54 -9.18 21.03
CA THR A 135 -22.31 -8.59 19.70
C THR A 135 -20.83 -8.49 19.31
N SER A 136 -19.92 -8.45 20.31
CA SER A 136 -18.48 -8.29 20.12
C SER A 136 -17.73 -9.58 19.76
N GLU A 137 -18.35 -10.75 20.00
CA GLU A 137 -17.83 -12.07 19.66
C GLU A 137 -19.00 -13.01 19.32
N ILE A 138 -18.72 -14.22 18.80
CA ILE A 138 -19.73 -15.23 18.54
C ILE A 138 -19.37 -16.48 19.34
N ARG A 139 -20.20 -16.87 20.29
CA ARG A 139 -20.05 -18.09 21.09
C ARG A 139 -20.97 -19.16 20.56
N LEU A 140 -20.42 -20.27 20.11
CA LEU A 140 -21.22 -21.40 19.63
C LEU A 140 -21.99 -22.06 20.77
N THR A 141 -23.25 -22.43 20.52
CA THR A 141 -24.03 -23.23 21.44
C THR A 141 -23.58 -24.69 21.37
N GLY A 142 -23.32 -25.31 22.52
CA GLY A 142 -22.97 -26.73 22.61
C GLY A 142 -21.52 -27.08 22.24
N LYS A 143 -20.68 -26.12 21.85
CA LYS A 143 -19.25 -26.32 21.57
C LYS A 143 -18.43 -25.23 22.25
N PRO A 144 -17.29 -25.54 22.91
CA PRO A 144 -16.46 -24.54 23.59
C PRO A 144 -15.60 -23.77 22.56
N VAL A 145 -16.25 -23.13 21.59
CA VAL A 145 -15.61 -22.37 20.52
C VAL A 145 -16.18 -20.96 20.44
N VAL A 146 -15.30 -19.99 20.27
CA VAL A 146 -15.66 -18.57 20.11
C VAL A 146 -14.95 -17.95 18.91
N PHE A 147 -15.68 -17.18 18.11
CA PHE A 147 -15.09 -16.28 17.14
C PHE A 147 -14.84 -14.94 17.80
N ARG A 148 -13.59 -14.51 17.78
CA ARG A 148 -13.17 -13.26 18.42
C ARG A 148 -12.41 -12.38 17.43
N ILE A 149 -12.68 -11.09 17.45
CA ILE A 149 -12.07 -10.11 16.54
C ILE A 149 -10.99 -9.31 17.24
N PHE A 150 -9.96 -8.94 16.46
CA PHE A 150 -8.84 -8.16 16.91
C PHE A 150 -8.45 -7.12 15.82
N ALA A 151 -8.06 -5.93 16.25
CA ALA A 151 -7.28 -5.05 15.41
C ALA A 151 -5.83 -5.55 15.35
N ALA A 152 -5.13 -5.29 14.26
CA ALA A 152 -3.74 -5.70 14.04
C ALA A 152 -2.76 -4.86 14.87
N THR A 153 -2.86 -4.97 16.20
CA THR A 153 -1.97 -4.32 17.17
C THR A 153 -1.35 -5.37 18.09
N GLN A 154 -0.07 -5.21 18.42
CA GLN A 154 0.71 -6.20 19.17
C GLN A 154 0.09 -6.55 20.54
N GLY A 155 -0.50 -5.59 21.25
CA GLY A 155 -1.07 -5.80 22.58
C GLY A 155 -2.41 -6.56 22.61
N ALA A 156 -3.08 -6.71 21.48
CA ALA A 156 -4.44 -7.26 21.42
C ALA A 156 -4.50 -8.79 21.16
N VAL A 157 -3.43 -9.40 20.63
CA VAL A 157 -3.47 -10.73 20.01
C VAL A 157 -2.78 -11.84 20.80
N SER A 158 -2.76 -11.76 22.12
CA SER A 158 -2.15 -12.77 23.00
C SER A 158 -3.11 -13.21 24.12
N GLY A 159 -2.76 -14.27 24.85
CA GLY A 159 -3.48 -14.72 26.07
C GLY A 159 -4.72 -15.56 25.80
N PHE A 160 -4.81 -16.25 24.67
CA PHE A 160 -5.90 -17.20 24.36
C PHE A 160 -5.36 -18.44 23.65
N THR A 161 -6.17 -19.49 23.58
CA THR A 161 -5.86 -20.74 22.85
C THR A 161 -6.52 -20.70 21.48
N ALA A 162 -5.73 -20.50 20.41
CA ALA A 162 -6.25 -20.43 19.05
C ALA A 162 -6.38 -21.82 18.42
N ILE A 163 -7.54 -22.10 17.83
CA ILE A 163 -7.78 -23.24 16.95
C ILE A 163 -7.69 -22.85 15.47
N CYS A 164 -8.04 -21.60 15.15
CA CYS A 164 -7.92 -21.02 13.84
C CYS A 164 -7.58 -19.53 13.92
N ILE A 165 -6.67 -19.06 13.07
CA ILE A 165 -6.32 -17.64 13.00
C ILE A 165 -6.51 -17.17 11.56
N ILE A 166 -7.33 -16.15 11.38
CA ILE A 166 -7.55 -15.46 10.10
C ILE A 166 -6.89 -14.09 10.18
N CYS A 167 -5.83 -13.88 9.43
CA CYS A 167 -5.16 -12.59 9.25
C CYS A 167 -5.56 -11.99 7.91
N ASP A 168 -6.45 -11.02 7.92
CA ASP A 168 -6.98 -10.39 6.70
C ASP A 168 -6.27 -9.08 6.39
N GLU A 169 -5.87 -8.90 5.12
CA GLU A 169 -5.14 -7.75 4.55
C GLU A 169 -3.82 -7.45 5.29
N VAL A 170 -2.99 -8.48 5.55
CA VAL A 170 -1.74 -8.40 6.32
C VAL A 170 -0.77 -7.35 5.79
N SER A 171 -0.61 -7.22 4.46
CA SER A 171 0.24 -6.20 3.85
C SER A 171 -0.23 -4.76 4.12
N LYS A 172 -1.51 -4.58 4.50
CA LYS A 172 -2.12 -3.27 4.75
C LYS A 172 -2.19 -2.92 6.23
N TRP A 173 -1.72 -3.78 7.13
CA TRP A 173 -1.65 -3.46 8.54
C TRP A 173 -0.68 -2.30 8.75
N MET A 174 -1.10 -1.33 9.56
CA MET A 174 -0.32 -0.12 9.79
C MET A 174 -0.51 0.35 11.23
N ASN A 175 0.59 0.70 11.86
CA ASN A 175 0.56 1.37 13.15
C ASN A 175 0.24 2.85 12.91
N GLU A 176 -0.80 3.37 13.55
CA GLU A 176 -1.28 4.74 13.36
C GLU A 176 -0.26 5.80 13.80
N ASP A 177 0.57 5.48 14.81
CA ASP A 177 1.55 6.41 15.36
C ASP A 177 2.84 6.46 14.53
N THR A 178 3.30 5.32 14.01
CA THR A 178 4.61 5.20 13.34
C THR A 178 4.51 5.08 11.82
N GLY A 179 3.32 4.75 11.28
CA GLY A 179 3.13 4.43 9.87
C GLY A 179 3.79 3.11 9.43
N ALA A 180 4.45 2.39 10.35
CA ALA A 180 5.10 1.11 10.05
C ALA A 180 4.09 -0.03 9.99
N ASN A 181 4.38 -1.07 9.20
CA ASN A 181 3.57 -2.28 9.19
C ASN A 181 3.94 -3.15 10.41
N PRO A 182 3.01 -3.38 11.37
CA PRO A 182 3.28 -4.15 12.59
C PRO A 182 3.17 -5.67 12.37
N ALA A 183 2.99 -6.15 11.15
CA ALA A 183 2.62 -7.54 10.88
C ALA A 183 3.63 -8.56 11.43
N ALA A 184 4.93 -8.28 11.36
CA ALA A 184 5.95 -9.18 11.89
C ALA A 184 5.77 -9.38 13.41
N GLU A 185 5.54 -8.29 14.15
CA GLU A 185 5.38 -8.29 15.61
C GLU A 185 4.04 -8.91 16.02
N VAL A 186 2.94 -8.56 15.30
CA VAL A 186 1.62 -9.15 15.53
C VAL A 186 1.63 -10.66 15.27
N LEU A 187 2.27 -11.11 14.19
CA LEU A 187 2.41 -12.54 13.88
C LEU A 187 3.29 -13.26 14.91
N ALA A 188 4.35 -12.62 15.40
CA ALA A 188 5.18 -13.16 16.47
C ALA A 188 4.41 -13.31 17.80
N ALA A 189 3.47 -12.41 18.09
CA ALA A 189 2.62 -12.47 19.28
C ALA A 189 1.48 -13.52 19.16
N ILE A 190 0.88 -13.68 17.98
CA ILE A 190 -0.30 -14.54 17.82
C ILE A 190 0.07 -16.02 17.56
N ARG A 191 1.15 -16.32 16.84
CA ARG A 191 1.54 -17.71 16.55
C ARG A 191 1.71 -18.60 17.77
N PRO A 192 2.28 -18.15 18.92
CA PRO A 192 2.35 -18.94 20.13
C PRO A 192 0.99 -19.40 20.68
N THR A 193 -0.10 -18.68 20.39
CA THR A 193 -1.45 -19.07 20.83
C THR A 193 -1.94 -20.40 20.23
N MET A 194 -1.28 -20.87 19.15
CA MET A 194 -1.53 -22.17 18.49
C MET A 194 -0.68 -23.31 19.05
N ALA A 195 0.26 -23.04 19.97
CA ALA A 195 1.30 -24.01 20.33
C ALA A 195 0.74 -25.29 20.96
N THR A 196 -0.33 -25.20 21.73
CA THR A 196 -0.99 -26.34 22.40
C THR A 196 -2.02 -27.03 21.52
N MET A 197 -2.30 -26.51 20.31
CA MET A 197 -3.27 -27.05 19.36
C MET A 197 -2.55 -27.56 18.11
N PRO A 198 -2.21 -28.86 18.00
CA PRO A 198 -1.43 -29.41 16.86
C PRO A 198 -2.10 -29.18 15.51
N ASN A 199 -3.43 -29.23 15.48
CA ASN A 199 -4.24 -29.08 14.27
C ASN A 199 -4.66 -27.63 13.99
N ALA A 200 -4.29 -26.66 14.84
CA ALA A 200 -4.64 -25.25 14.62
C ALA A 200 -4.06 -24.72 13.28
N LYS A 201 -4.85 -23.92 12.59
CA LYS A 201 -4.53 -23.38 11.28
C LYS A 201 -4.37 -21.85 11.33
N ILE A 202 -3.50 -21.32 10.47
CA ILE A 202 -3.34 -19.88 10.28
C ILE A 202 -3.43 -19.52 8.79
N PHE A 203 -4.19 -18.48 8.48
CA PHE A 203 -4.42 -17.98 7.13
C PHE A 203 -3.94 -16.54 7.04
N LEU A 204 -2.93 -16.29 6.21
CA LEU A 204 -2.39 -14.96 5.94
C LEU A 204 -2.89 -14.51 4.57
N SER A 205 -3.76 -13.52 4.52
CA SER A 205 -4.38 -13.07 3.28
C SER A 205 -4.12 -11.59 3.03
N SER A 206 -3.75 -11.26 1.81
CA SER A 206 -3.65 -9.87 1.36
C SER A 206 -3.72 -9.73 -0.15
N SER A 207 -4.21 -8.57 -0.63
CA SER A 207 -3.69 -8.03 -1.88
C SER A 207 -2.30 -7.44 -1.58
N PRO A 208 -1.30 -7.62 -2.47
CA PRO A 208 0.05 -7.18 -2.18
C PRO A 208 0.12 -5.66 -2.09
N LEU A 209 0.94 -5.15 -1.19
CA LEU A 209 1.31 -3.72 -1.17
C LEU A 209 2.71 -3.57 -1.76
N GLY A 210 3.64 -4.33 -1.23
CA GLY A 210 5.03 -4.32 -1.61
C GLY A 210 5.73 -5.66 -1.54
N MET A 211 7.05 -5.64 -1.71
CA MET A 211 7.88 -6.85 -1.67
C MET A 211 8.61 -7.07 -0.34
N ALA A 212 8.45 -6.18 0.62
CA ALA A 212 9.23 -6.16 1.86
C ALA A 212 8.35 -6.08 3.12
N ASP A 213 7.13 -6.58 3.07
CA ASP A 213 6.29 -6.77 4.26
C ASP A 213 6.24 -8.24 4.68
N ALA A 214 5.79 -8.51 5.91
CA ALA A 214 5.75 -9.87 6.47
C ALA A 214 4.91 -10.87 5.65
N HIS A 215 3.88 -10.41 4.91
CA HIS A 215 3.12 -11.25 4.00
C HIS A 215 3.92 -11.59 2.74
N ALA A 216 4.63 -10.61 2.17
CA ALA A 216 5.49 -10.82 1.02
C ALA A 216 6.64 -11.78 1.34
N GLU A 217 7.25 -11.65 2.52
CA GLU A 217 8.29 -12.55 3.02
C GLU A 217 7.75 -13.98 3.20
N ALA A 218 6.59 -14.14 3.87
CA ALA A 218 5.96 -15.44 4.04
C ALA A 218 5.61 -16.09 2.69
N PHE A 219 5.13 -15.29 1.71
CA PHE A 219 4.84 -15.78 0.38
C PHE A 219 6.11 -16.20 -0.38
N ALA A 220 7.20 -15.46 -0.25
CA ALA A 220 8.48 -15.75 -0.91
C ALA A 220 9.14 -17.04 -0.43
N VAL A 221 8.88 -17.46 0.81
CA VAL A 221 9.32 -18.79 1.32
C VAL A 221 8.77 -19.93 0.47
N GLY A 222 7.60 -19.76 -0.17
CA GLY A 222 6.96 -20.79 -0.98
C GLY A 222 6.31 -21.90 -0.15
N ALA A 223 5.96 -23.01 -0.81
CA ALA A 223 5.38 -24.17 -0.15
C ALA A 223 6.43 -24.95 0.64
N THR A 224 6.06 -25.34 1.88
CA THR A 224 6.90 -26.15 2.78
C THR A 224 6.05 -27.26 3.43
N SER A 225 6.62 -28.05 4.33
CA SER A 225 5.86 -28.99 5.17
C SER A 225 4.91 -28.30 6.16
N PHE A 226 5.08 -27.00 6.40
CA PHE A 226 4.25 -26.22 7.30
C PHE A 226 3.26 -25.31 6.58
N GLN A 227 3.59 -24.83 5.38
CA GLN A 227 2.77 -23.86 4.66
C GLN A 227 2.52 -24.22 3.20
N LEU A 228 1.36 -23.78 2.70
CA LEU A 228 1.02 -23.66 1.29
C LEU A 228 0.94 -22.17 0.92
N VAL A 229 1.31 -21.82 -0.31
CA VAL A 229 1.14 -20.50 -0.88
C VAL A 229 0.20 -20.56 -2.08
N ALA A 230 -0.69 -19.60 -2.23
CA ALA A 230 -1.57 -19.53 -3.38
C ALA A 230 -1.70 -18.07 -3.88
N HIS A 231 -1.73 -17.92 -5.20
CA HIS A 231 -1.83 -16.65 -5.89
C HIS A 231 -2.92 -16.67 -6.94
N ALA A 232 -3.74 -15.62 -6.97
CA ALA A 232 -4.66 -15.38 -8.07
C ALA A 232 -4.94 -13.90 -8.31
N PRO A 233 -5.01 -13.46 -9.57
CA PRO A 233 -5.64 -12.19 -9.90
C PRO A 233 -7.13 -12.24 -9.63
N THR A 234 -7.76 -11.07 -9.61
CA THR A 234 -9.18 -10.92 -9.29
C THR A 234 -10.07 -11.80 -10.17
N TRP A 235 -9.89 -11.77 -11.47
CA TRP A 235 -10.73 -12.48 -12.46
C TRP A 235 -10.58 -14.00 -12.43
N ILE A 236 -9.55 -14.52 -11.82
CA ILE A 236 -9.39 -15.96 -11.56
C ILE A 236 -10.05 -16.34 -10.23
N ALA A 237 -9.76 -15.57 -9.16
CA ALA A 237 -10.32 -15.83 -7.84
C ALA A 237 -11.82 -15.50 -7.77
N ASN A 238 -12.31 -14.59 -8.59
CA ASN A 238 -13.70 -14.19 -8.71
C ASN A 238 -14.09 -13.99 -10.19
N PRO A 239 -14.52 -15.03 -10.90
CA PRO A 239 -14.85 -14.95 -12.32
C PRO A 239 -16.05 -14.06 -12.68
N THR A 240 -16.77 -13.52 -11.68
CA THR A 240 -17.85 -12.54 -11.95
C THR A 240 -17.31 -11.14 -12.29
N VAL A 241 -16.01 -10.91 -12.10
CA VAL A 241 -15.30 -9.68 -12.44
C VAL A 241 -14.28 -9.98 -13.51
N THR A 242 -14.43 -9.41 -14.69
CA THR A 242 -13.51 -9.65 -15.82
C THR A 242 -12.24 -8.82 -15.70
N GLU A 243 -11.17 -9.26 -16.36
CA GLU A 243 -9.91 -8.52 -16.44
C GLU A 243 -10.10 -7.12 -17.05
N ASP A 244 -10.85 -7.05 -18.17
CA ASP A 244 -11.19 -5.80 -18.85
C ASP A 244 -11.94 -4.81 -17.94
N GLU A 245 -12.82 -5.31 -17.08
CA GLU A 245 -13.54 -4.47 -16.14
C GLU A 245 -12.59 -3.90 -15.09
N THR A 246 -11.64 -4.69 -14.61
CA THR A 246 -10.63 -4.22 -13.64
C THR A 246 -9.72 -3.15 -14.23
N HIS A 247 -9.37 -3.22 -15.52
CA HIS A 247 -8.63 -2.17 -16.22
C HIS A 247 -9.43 -0.87 -16.39
N ARG A 248 -10.75 -0.98 -16.59
CA ARG A 248 -11.60 0.22 -16.64
C ARG A 248 -11.75 0.90 -15.28
N LEU A 249 -11.74 0.11 -14.20
CA LEU A 249 -11.83 0.63 -12.83
C LEU A 249 -10.52 1.26 -12.36
N GLU A 250 -9.37 0.79 -12.85
CA GLU A 250 -8.05 1.30 -12.51
C GLU A 250 -7.17 1.45 -13.75
N PRO A 251 -7.10 2.66 -14.30
CA PRO A 251 -6.31 2.93 -15.51
C PRO A 251 -4.80 2.97 -15.27
N ASP A 252 -4.33 3.20 -14.03
CA ASP A 252 -2.91 3.14 -13.71
C ASP A 252 -2.45 1.69 -13.66
N GLU A 253 -1.66 1.30 -14.66
CA GLU A 253 -1.15 -0.07 -14.84
C GLU A 253 -0.42 -0.62 -13.62
N ARG A 254 0.27 0.22 -12.84
CA ARG A 254 1.01 -0.21 -11.64
C ARG A 254 0.06 -0.47 -10.48
N ILE A 255 -0.93 0.42 -10.27
CA ILE A 255 -1.98 0.23 -9.26
C ILE A 255 -2.80 -0.99 -9.64
N TRP A 256 -3.16 -1.13 -10.91
CA TRP A 256 -3.91 -2.28 -11.41
C TRP A 256 -3.18 -3.60 -11.18
N LYS A 257 -1.88 -3.69 -11.52
CA LYS A 257 -1.07 -4.89 -11.25
C LYS A 257 -1.08 -5.26 -9.76
N ARG A 258 -0.94 -4.28 -8.88
CA ARG A 258 -0.94 -4.50 -7.44
C ARG A 258 -2.31 -4.90 -6.91
N GLU A 259 -3.34 -4.14 -7.24
CA GLU A 259 -4.66 -4.30 -6.62
C GLU A 259 -5.47 -5.44 -7.24
N TYR A 260 -5.40 -5.62 -8.56
CA TYR A 260 -6.23 -6.59 -9.27
C TYR A 260 -5.47 -7.81 -9.79
N ALA A 261 -4.30 -7.65 -10.38
CA ALA A 261 -3.49 -8.78 -10.81
C ALA A 261 -2.76 -9.48 -9.65
N ALA A 262 -2.79 -8.90 -8.46
CA ALA A 262 -2.11 -9.38 -7.25
C ALA A 262 -0.60 -9.57 -7.45
N ILE A 263 0.01 -8.75 -8.30
CA ILE A 263 1.44 -8.72 -8.56
C ILE A 263 2.05 -7.64 -7.66
N PRO A 264 2.88 -8.02 -6.67
CA PRO A 264 3.53 -7.04 -5.83
C PRO A 264 4.38 -6.14 -6.72
N GLN A 265 4.16 -4.86 -6.59
CA GLN A 265 5.06 -3.89 -7.17
C GLN A 265 6.20 -3.70 -6.17
N TYR A 266 7.40 -3.39 -6.64
CA TYR A 266 8.48 -3.01 -5.74
C TYR A 266 7.93 -1.93 -4.83
N ALA A 267 7.79 -2.23 -3.55
CA ALA A 267 6.92 -1.57 -2.60
C ALA A 267 7.43 -0.31 -2.00
N VAL A 268 8.39 0.15 -2.58
CA VAL A 268 8.67 1.52 -2.65
C VAL A 268 8.37 1.84 -4.08
N LEU A 269 7.23 2.34 -4.32
CA LEU A 269 6.99 3.04 -5.55
C LEU A 269 8.02 4.16 -5.55
N GLY A 270 9.16 3.89 -6.19
CA GLY A 270 9.99 4.99 -6.60
C GLY A 270 9.00 5.98 -7.20
N ALA A 271 8.94 7.18 -6.67
CA ALA A 271 8.01 8.16 -7.20
C ALA A 271 8.20 8.32 -8.71
N PHE A 272 9.34 7.87 -9.24
CA PHE A 272 9.74 7.98 -10.62
C PHE A 272 10.23 6.63 -11.17
N ASP A 273 9.96 6.35 -12.44
CA ASP A 273 10.40 5.15 -13.11
C ASP A 273 11.91 5.19 -13.39
N PRO A 274 12.70 4.13 -13.08
CA PRO A 274 14.14 4.10 -13.30
C PRO A 274 14.57 4.28 -14.76
N GLU A 275 13.80 3.77 -15.73
CA GLU A 275 14.11 3.92 -17.14
C GLU A 275 13.87 5.36 -17.61
N ASP A 276 12.80 5.98 -17.13
CA ASP A 276 12.50 7.38 -17.40
C ASP A 276 13.55 8.31 -16.78
N ILE A 277 14.00 8.01 -15.55
CA ILE A 277 15.12 8.72 -14.92
C ILE A 277 16.39 8.59 -15.79
N ALA A 278 16.75 7.38 -16.18
CA ALA A 278 17.94 7.15 -17.01
C ALA A 278 17.86 7.94 -18.30
N ARG A 279 16.70 7.96 -18.95
CA ARG A 279 16.47 8.70 -20.20
C ARG A 279 16.67 10.21 -20.02
N ALA A 280 16.21 10.80 -18.92
CA ALA A 280 16.33 12.23 -18.63
C ALA A 280 17.81 12.69 -18.56
N PHE A 281 18.74 11.82 -18.16
CA PHE A 281 20.17 12.09 -18.07
C PHE A 281 20.96 11.78 -19.36
N LEU A 282 20.32 11.22 -20.41
CA LEU A 282 21.00 10.81 -21.64
C LEU A 282 21.08 11.90 -22.71
N VAL A 283 20.29 12.96 -22.60
CA VAL A 283 20.23 14.02 -23.62
C VAL A 283 21.52 14.85 -23.62
N ARG A 284 22.14 14.99 -24.77
CA ARG A 284 23.47 15.59 -24.91
C ARG A 284 23.51 16.81 -25.83
N ASP A 285 22.38 17.24 -26.35
CA ASP A 285 22.35 18.46 -27.16
C ASP A 285 22.57 19.72 -26.29
N PRO A 286 23.08 20.82 -26.88
CA PRO A 286 23.33 22.06 -26.14
C PRO A 286 22.06 22.77 -25.68
N GLY A 287 20.87 22.34 -26.15
CA GLY A 287 19.58 22.93 -25.86
C GLY A 287 19.33 24.23 -26.60
N LEU A 288 18.15 24.78 -26.38
CA LEU A 288 17.68 26.03 -26.96
C LEU A 288 17.93 27.20 -26.01
N ALA A 289 17.97 28.42 -26.53
CA ALA A 289 17.98 29.61 -25.72
C ALA A 289 16.62 29.73 -24.99
N GLY A 290 16.63 30.18 -23.74
CA GLY A 290 15.42 30.36 -22.95
C GLY A 290 15.69 31.19 -21.69
N HIS A 291 14.64 31.59 -21.01
CA HIS A 291 14.77 32.27 -19.71
C HIS A 291 15.15 31.29 -18.64
N ASN A 292 16.34 31.45 -18.09
CA ASN A 292 16.80 30.68 -16.96
C ASN A 292 16.13 31.16 -15.66
N VAL A 293 15.76 30.22 -14.81
CA VAL A 293 15.36 30.46 -13.43
C VAL A 293 16.26 29.63 -12.54
N LEU A 294 16.51 30.08 -11.32
CA LEU A 294 17.18 29.29 -10.30
C LEU A 294 16.14 28.69 -9.38
N VAL A 295 16.23 27.38 -9.14
CA VAL A 295 15.47 26.68 -8.10
C VAL A 295 16.41 26.39 -6.95
N ASN A 296 15.87 26.50 -5.71
CA ASN A 296 16.67 26.43 -4.50
C ASN A 296 15.91 25.68 -3.40
N ASP A 297 16.59 24.78 -2.69
CA ASP A 297 16.11 24.10 -1.49
C ASP A 297 17.03 24.40 -0.32
N VAL A 298 16.51 25.13 0.66
CA VAL A 298 17.27 25.66 1.80
C VAL A 298 17.36 24.59 2.88
N SER A 299 18.57 24.17 3.23
CA SER A 299 18.78 23.28 4.37
C SER A 299 18.64 24.03 5.69
N SER A 300 17.77 23.53 6.56
CA SER A 300 17.58 24.03 7.92
C SER A 300 18.30 23.20 9.00
N GLY A 301 18.93 22.07 8.64
CA GLY A 301 19.39 21.06 9.58
C GLY A 301 20.79 20.49 9.33
N LYS A 302 21.27 19.71 10.32
CA LYS A 302 22.63 19.15 10.35
C LYS A 302 22.86 18.01 9.36
N LYS A 303 21.83 17.52 8.67
CA LYS A 303 21.89 16.31 7.83
C LYS A 303 21.53 16.56 6.38
N ASP A 304 20.80 17.63 6.07
CA ASP A 304 20.30 17.93 4.74
C ASP A 304 21.29 18.81 3.98
N SER A 305 21.31 18.71 2.66
CA SER A 305 22.11 19.57 1.80
C SER A 305 21.35 20.83 1.42
N TRP A 306 22.02 21.96 1.31
CA TRP A 306 21.49 23.14 0.66
C TRP A 306 21.75 23.00 -0.84
N THR A 307 20.69 22.84 -1.62
CA THR A 307 20.79 22.55 -3.05
C THR A 307 20.23 23.67 -3.90
N TRP A 308 20.76 23.80 -5.13
CA TRP A 308 20.25 24.71 -6.15
C TRP A 308 20.45 24.14 -7.55
N GLY A 309 19.61 24.63 -8.49
CA GLY A 309 19.71 24.27 -9.88
C GLY A 309 19.32 25.42 -10.79
N VAL A 310 19.95 25.53 -11.93
CA VAL A 310 19.54 26.44 -13.00
C VAL A 310 18.75 25.64 -14.01
N CYS A 311 17.51 26.06 -14.25
CA CYS A 311 16.65 25.39 -15.22
C CYS A 311 15.90 26.41 -16.07
N ARG A 312 15.40 25.93 -17.20
CA ARG A 312 14.63 26.74 -18.16
C ARG A 312 13.56 25.93 -18.86
N TRP A 313 12.56 26.62 -19.34
CA TRP A 313 11.58 26.07 -20.25
C TRP A 313 12.01 26.32 -21.68
N GLU A 314 12.14 25.26 -22.47
CA GLU A 314 12.53 25.32 -23.88
C GLU A 314 11.34 24.98 -24.76
N THR A 315 11.09 25.80 -25.78
CA THR A 315 10.03 25.55 -26.77
C THR A 315 10.69 25.38 -28.13
N PRO A 316 10.81 24.13 -28.62
CA PRO A 316 11.40 23.89 -29.96
C PRO A 316 10.44 24.40 -31.06
N GLU A 317 10.97 24.62 -32.28
CA GLU A 317 10.13 24.97 -33.42
C GLU A 317 9.13 23.89 -33.80
N THR A 318 9.51 22.64 -33.57
CA THR A 318 8.65 21.44 -33.74
C THR A 318 8.83 20.50 -32.58
N GLY A 319 7.71 19.93 -32.08
CA GLY A 319 7.68 19.03 -30.92
C GLY A 319 7.16 19.71 -29.66
N ASP A 320 7.13 18.95 -28.56
CA ASP A 320 6.60 19.42 -27.29
C ASP A 320 7.63 20.26 -26.54
N PRO A 321 7.18 21.25 -25.77
CA PRO A 321 8.04 22.01 -24.86
C PRO A 321 8.63 21.08 -23.78
N PHE A 322 9.84 21.41 -23.31
CA PHE A 322 10.51 20.61 -22.28
C PHE A 322 11.25 21.50 -21.26
N VAL A 323 11.53 20.91 -20.09
CA VAL A 323 12.28 21.54 -19.00
C VAL A 323 13.73 21.01 -19.03
N ARG A 324 14.68 21.92 -19.06
CA ARG A 324 16.10 21.57 -18.99
C ARG A 324 16.76 22.14 -17.75
N PHE A 325 17.39 21.27 -16.98
CA PHE A 325 18.35 21.65 -15.94
C PHE A 325 19.74 21.73 -16.56
N THR A 326 20.30 22.92 -16.61
CA THR A 326 21.65 23.18 -17.15
C THR A 326 22.74 23.06 -16.11
N LEU A 327 22.38 23.23 -14.83
CA LEU A 327 23.27 23.12 -13.69
C LEU A 327 22.49 22.58 -12.49
N VAL A 328 23.12 21.71 -11.71
CA VAL A 328 22.68 21.27 -10.38
C VAL A 328 23.91 21.25 -9.50
N ASP A 329 23.82 21.82 -8.29
CA ASP A 329 24.90 21.82 -7.30
C ASP A 329 24.31 21.88 -5.88
N GLY A 330 25.14 21.70 -4.84
CA GLY A 330 24.71 21.75 -3.46
C GLY A 330 25.87 21.77 -2.48
N ILE A 331 25.59 22.16 -1.25
CA ILE A 331 26.54 22.11 -0.14
C ILE A 331 25.94 21.31 0.99
N HIS A 332 26.61 20.23 1.39
CA HIS A 332 26.20 19.42 2.52
C HIS A 332 26.56 20.09 3.85
N GLY A 333 25.62 20.08 4.80
CA GLY A 333 25.83 20.66 6.13
C GLY A 333 25.83 22.20 6.19
N ALA A 334 25.43 22.90 5.11
CA ALA A 334 25.23 24.34 5.13
C ALA A 334 23.91 24.70 5.82
N PHE A 335 23.97 25.57 6.82
CA PHE A 335 22.82 26.01 7.59
C PHE A 335 22.53 27.47 7.36
N TRP A 336 21.27 27.79 7.13
CA TRP A 336 20.80 29.15 7.04
C TRP A 336 21.10 29.96 8.35
N LYS A 337 20.95 29.31 9.50
CA LYS A 337 21.12 29.95 10.83
C LYS A 337 22.58 30.07 11.28
N THR A 338 23.56 29.69 10.45
CA THR A 338 24.98 29.83 10.76
C THR A 338 25.56 31.11 10.16
N GLU A 339 26.72 31.49 10.61
CA GLU A 339 27.49 32.63 10.04
C GLU A 339 27.78 32.47 8.54
N HIS A 340 27.66 31.25 8.01
CA HIS A 340 27.91 30.90 6.60
C HIS A 340 26.69 31.05 5.68
N GLY A 341 25.48 31.25 6.21
CA GLY A 341 24.27 31.40 5.39
C GLY A 341 24.38 32.51 4.32
N PRO A 342 24.81 33.74 4.68
CA PRO A 342 24.99 34.83 3.70
C PRO A 342 26.03 34.51 2.62
N GLU A 343 27.11 33.79 2.96
CA GLU A 343 28.13 33.37 1.99
C GLU A 343 27.60 32.37 1.01
N VAL A 344 26.75 31.44 1.45
CA VAL A 344 26.08 30.46 0.56
C VAL A 344 25.12 31.18 -0.38
N VAL A 345 24.33 32.14 0.13
CA VAL A 345 23.42 32.93 -0.74
C VAL A 345 24.25 33.74 -1.75
N ALA A 346 25.34 34.36 -1.36
CA ALA A 346 26.19 35.10 -2.29
C ALA A 346 26.80 34.18 -3.38
N LYS A 347 27.21 32.96 -3.03
CA LYS A 347 27.65 31.94 -3.98
C LYS A 347 26.51 31.56 -4.96
N ILE A 348 25.33 31.26 -4.47
CA ILE A 348 24.16 30.92 -5.30
C ILE A 348 23.79 32.10 -6.21
N ALA A 349 23.82 33.32 -5.68
CA ALA A 349 23.55 34.52 -6.46
C ALA A 349 24.58 34.76 -7.57
N ALA A 350 25.84 34.45 -7.34
CA ALA A 350 26.88 34.52 -8.37
C ALA A 350 26.61 33.48 -9.47
N VAL A 351 26.21 32.27 -9.12
CA VAL A 351 25.83 31.22 -10.08
C VAL A 351 24.60 31.66 -10.88
N ALA A 352 23.57 32.21 -10.23
CA ALA A 352 22.38 32.70 -10.88
C ALA A 352 22.68 33.78 -11.93
N LYS A 353 23.47 34.80 -11.54
CA LYS A 353 23.89 35.89 -12.44
C LYS A 353 24.74 35.40 -13.61
N ALA A 354 25.66 34.47 -13.36
CA ALA A 354 26.50 33.89 -14.41
C ALA A 354 25.70 33.08 -15.46
N ASN A 355 24.49 32.69 -15.12
CA ASN A 355 23.57 31.94 -15.97
C ASN A 355 22.32 32.76 -16.39
N ASP A 356 22.35 34.07 -16.24
CA ASP A 356 21.22 34.98 -16.56
C ASP A 356 19.89 34.57 -15.87
N ALA A 357 19.94 33.95 -14.71
CA ALA A 357 18.80 33.57 -13.88
C ALA A 357 18.54 34.66 -12.83
N LEU A 358 17.68 35.62 -13.15
CA LEU A 358 17.39 36.74 -12.25
C LEU A 358 16.30 36.46 -11.21
N THR A 359 15.64 35.33 -11.32
CA THR A 359 14.61 34.87 -10.38
C THR A 359 15.05 33.58 -9.69
N VAL A 360 14.78 33.52 -8.40
CA VAL A 360 15.02 32.35 -7.54
C VAL A 360 13.67 31.84 -7.04
N HIS A 361 13.40 30.54 -7.22
CA HIS A 361 12.22 29.87 -6.74
C HIS A 361 12.61 28.87 -5.66
N GLY A 362 11.89 28.85 -4.53
CA GLY A 362 12.18 27.96 -3.41
C GLY A 362 10.93 27.62 -2.61
N ASP A 363 11.08 26.83 -1.56
CA ASP A 363 9.99 26.56 -0.64
C ASP A 363 9.71 27.79 0.27
N GLN A 364 8.64 27.71 1.04
CA GLN A 364 8.25 28.82 1.96
C GLN A 364 9.05 28.80 3.29
N ARG A 365 9.94 27.83 3.50
CA ARG A 365 10.71 27.75 4.74
C ARG A 365 11.70 28.89 4.83
N GLU A 366 11.75 29.56 5.99
CA GLU A 366 12.63 30.70 6.24
C GLU A 366 12.44 31.85 5.22
N GLU A 367 11.26 31.91 4.55
CA GLU A 367 10.93 32.81 3.44
C GLU A 367 11.39 34.25 3.66
N PHE A 368 11.09 34.82 4.83
CA PHE A 368 11.42 36.22 5.12
C PHE A 368 12.93 36.50 5.06
N MET A 369 13.74 35.62 5.67
CA MET A 369 15.19 35.79 5.73
C MET A 369 15.85 35.49 4.40
N VAL A 370 15.38 34.44 3.71
CA VAL A 370 15.93 34.00 2.41
C VAL A 370 15.61 35.05 1.34
N THR A 371 14.39 35.57 1.31
CA THR A 371 13.96 36.64 0.39
C THR A 371 14.82 37.89 0.58
N GLY A 372 15.06 38.33 1.81
CA GLY A 372 15.91 39.47 2.11
C GLY A 372 17.32 39.31 1.55
N ALA A 373 17.93 38.16 1.82
CA ALA A 373 19.31 37.89 1.41
C ALA A 373 19.46 37.77 -0.14
N PHE A 374 18.52 37.16 -0.86
CA PHE A 374 18.55 37.14 -2.33
C PHE A 374 18.29 38.55 -2.92
N ASN A 375 17.38 39.33 -2.35
CA ASN A 375 17.11 40.71 -2.80
C ASN A 375 18.35 41.61 -2.61
N GLU A 376 19.08 41.49 -1.49
CA GLU A 376 20.35 42.20 -1.25
C GLU A 376 21.38 41.84 -2.30
N ASN A 377 21.33 40.63 -2.86
CA ASN A 377 22.20 40.19 -3.96
C ASN A 377 21.58 40.51 -5.34
N GLY A 378 20.50 41.25 -5.44
CA GLY A 378 19.88 41.70 -6.70
C GLY A 378 19.10 40.63 -7.44
N LEU A 379 18.56 39.63 -6.72
CA LEU A 379 17.72 38.55 -7.27
C LEU A 379 16.34 38.56 -6.64
N GLY A 380 15.27 38.40 -7.43
CA GLY A 380 13.92 38.22 -6.92
C GLY A 380 13.71 36.79 -6.39
N TYR A 381 13.21 36.64 -5.16
CA TYR A 381 12.86 35.34 -4.59
C TYR A 381 11.34 35.12 -4.64
N PHE A 382 10.92 33.94 -5.11
CA PHE A 382 9.53 33.53 -5.25
C PHE A 382 9.29 32.24 -4.46
N PRO A 383 8.62 32.33 -3.30
CA PRO A 383 8.31 31.17 -2.48
C PRO A 383 7.16 30.36 -3.06
N HIS A 384 7.27 29.04 -3.03
CA HIS A 384 6.22 28.09 -3.40
C HIS A 384 5.78 27.31 -2.17
N PRO A 385 4.52 27.41 -1.73
CA PRO A 385 4.05 26.71 -0.55
C PRO A 385 4.00 25.19 -0.77
N TRP A 386 4.69 24.42 0.07
CA TRP A 386 4.62 22.98 0.08
C TRP A 386 3.52 22.53 1.05
N THR A 387 2.39 22.14 0.49
CA THR A 387 1.22 21.66 1.23
C THR A 387 0.98 20.16 0.97
N ALA A 388 0.02 19.58 1.69
CA ALA A 388 -0.43 18.22 1.44
C ALA A 388 -1.02 18.02 0.02
N THR A 389 -1.36 19.11 -0.67
CA THR A 389 -1.92 19.11 -2.03
C THR A 389 -0.87 19.47 -3.06
N SER A 390 -0.15 20.61 -2.88
CA SER A 390 0.76 21.14 -3.89
C SER A 390 1.97 20.27 -4.15
N LYS A 391 2.58 19.65 -3.11
CA LYS A 391 3.71 18.73 -3.29
C LYS A 391 3.33 17.50 -4.12
N PRO A 392 2.24 16.77 -3.83
CA PRO A 392 1.77 15.67 -4.69
C PRO A 392 1.48 16.08 -6.13
N GLU A 393 0.83 17.21 -6.34
CA GLU A 393 0.54 17.72 -7.68
C GLU A 393 1.82 18.02 -8.48
N ALA A 394 2.80 18.67 -7.87
CA ALA A 394 4.09 18.94 -8.50
C ALA A 394 4.86 17.63 -8.83
N VAL A 395 4.81 16.62 -7.95
CA VAL A 395 5.38 15.30 -8.23
C VAL A 395 4.73 14.65 -9.44
N GLN A 396 3.41 14.78 -9.61
CA GLN A 396 2.72 14.25 -10.81
C GLN A 396 3.17 14.98 -12.09
N VAL A 397 3.45 16.28 -12.00
CA VAL A 397 4.03 17.04 -13.14
C VAL A 397 5.42 16.50 -13.50
N VAL A 398 6.29 16.29 -12.51
CA VAL A 398 7.63 15.71 -12.75
C VAL A 398 7.52 14.30 -13.36
N ARG A 399 6.60 13.46 -12.86
CA ARG A 399 6.31 12.13 -13.42
C ARG A 399 5.93 12.21 -14.91
N ARG A 400 5.06 13.16 -15.23
CA ARG A 400 4.63 13.39 -16.62
C ARG A 400 5.82 13.79 -17.49
N TRP A 401 6.62 14.77 -17.06
CA TRP A 401 7.81 15.19 -17.80
C TRP A 401 8.78 14.04 -18.06
N LEU A 402 9.01 13.20 -17.05
CA LEU A 402 9.88 12.01 -17.19
C LEU A 402 9.31 11.01 -18.21
N ARG A 403 8.03 10.66 -18.09
CA ARG A 403 7.35 9.69 -18.96
C ARG A 403 7.32 10.17 -20.42
N GLU A 404 7.00 11.42 -20.63
CA GLU A 404 6.94 12.06 -21.95
C GLU A 404 8.33 12.38 -22.54
N GLY A 405 9.40 12.24 -21.75
CA GLY A 405 10.76 12.60 -22.16
C GLY A 405 10.98 14.09 -22.29
N THR A 406 10.14 14.91 -21.63
CA THR A 406 10.18 16.37 -21.63
C THR A 406 10.97 16.96 -20.45
N LEU A 407 11.71 16.14 -19.71
CA LEU A 407 12.68 16.55 -18.69
C LEU A 407 14.09 16.17 -19.13
N VAL A 408 14.97 17.15 -19.15
CA VAL A 408 16.38 16.98 -19.51
C VAL A 408 17.25 17.43 -18.34
N LEU A 409 18.10 16.53 -17.84
CA LEU A 409 18.94 16.75 -16.68
C LEU A 409 20.42 16.71 -17.03
N SER A 410 21.18 17.67 -16.53
CA SER A 410 22.64 17.59 -16.55
C SER A 410 23.14 16.42 -15.71
N PRO A 411 24.23 15.74 -16.09
CA PRO A 411 24.80 14.65 -15.31
C PRO A 411 25.07 15.06 -13.86
N HIS A 412 24.33 14.47 -12.91
CA HIS A 412 24.46 14.73 -11.49
C HIS A 412 24.10 13.47 -10.69
N GLU A 413 25.09 12.73 -10.26
CA GLU A 413 24.92 11.43 -9.64
C GLU A 413 24.15 11.48 -8.29
N PRO A 414 24.37 12.48 -7.38
CA PRO A 414 23.54 12.61 -6.18
C PRO A 414 22.05 12.77 -6.51
N MET A 415 21.67 13.65 -7.44
CA MET A 415 20.28 13.83 -7.85
C MET A 415 19.69 12.53 -8.42
N ARG A 416 20.44 11.82 -9.26
CA ARG A 416 19.99 10.55 -9.83
C ARG A 416 19.70 9.50 -8.73
N LYS A 417 20.58 9.40 -7.72
CA LYS A 417 20.38 8.49 -6.58
C LYS A 417 19.16 8.86 -5.76
N GLU A 418 18.95 10.14 -5.47
CA GLU A 418 17.77 10.60 -4.75
C GLU A 418 16.48 10.34 -5.53
N MET A 419 16.47 10.60 -6.86
CA MET A 419 15.30 10.28 -7.70
C MET A 419 14.93 8.80 -7.66
N LEU A 420 15.93 7.90 -7.68
CA LEU A 420 15.72 6.44 -7.56
C LEU A 420 15.23 6.02 -6.17
N ALA A 421 15.59 6.78 -5.12
CA ALA A 421 15.24 6.51 -3.74
C ALA A 421 13.99 7.30 -3.27
N PHE A 422 13.44 8.18 -4.10
CA PHE A 422 12.28 8.98 -3.76
C PHE A 422 11.00 8.18 -3.89
N GLU A 423 10.17 8.16 -2.82
CA GLU A 423 9.07 7.23 -2.65
C GLU A 423 7.72 7.91 -2.53
N GLU A 424 6.72 7.25 -3.09
CA GLU A 424 5.32 7.52 -2.79
C GLU A 424 4.89 6.70 -1.57
N ARG A 425 4.26 7.33 -0.61
CA ARG A 425 3.74 6.69 0.59
C ARG A 425 2.26 7.00 0.72
N VAL A 426 1.48 5.97 0.94
CA VAL A 426 0.05 6.14 1.27
C VAL A 426 -0.07 6.35 2.78
N THR A 427 -0.68 7.45 3.19
CA THR A 427 -0.95 7.71 4.60
C THR A 427 -2.09 6.82 5.11
N PRO A 428 -2.21 6.60 6.44
CA PRO A 428 -3.32 5.84 7.04
C PRO A 428 -4.71 6.36 6.65
N ALA A 429 -4.81 7.66 6.43
CA ALA A 429 -6.04 8.32 5.99
C ALA A 429 -6.33 8.19 4.48
N GLY A 430 -5.52 7.42 3.74
CA GLY A 430 -5.67 7.24 2.29
C GLY A 430 -5.09 8.37 1.44
N GLY A 431 -4.46 9.37 2.05
CA GLY A 431 -3.73 10.41 1.34
C GLY A 431 -2.38 9.91 0.80
N ILE A 432 -1.85 10.61 -0.20
CA ILE A 432 -0.54 10.30 -0.78
C ILE A 432 0.49 11.32 -0.28
N THR A 433 1.63 10.85 0.19
CA THR A 433 2.79 11.68 0.52
C THR A 433 4.02 11.19 -0.23
N PHE A 434 5.01 12.07 -0.37
CA PHE A 434 6.24 11.76 -1.07
C PHE A 434 7.44 12.16 -0.22
N GLY A 435 8.52 11.38 -0.27
CA GLY A 435 9.76 11.67 0.44
C GLY A 435 10.84 10.63 0.20
N ALA A 436 12.03 10.89 0.72
CA ALA A 436 13.16 9.97 0.63
C ALA A 436 12.91 8.66 1.40
N ARG A 437 13.52 7.58 0.95
CA ARG A 437 13.45 6.26 1.60
C ARG A 437 14.20 6.24 2.92
N GLY A 438 13.52 5.82 3.99
CA GLY A 438 14.14 5.64 5.31
C GLY A 438 14.79 6.91 5.83
N THR A 439 16.10 6.88 6.08
CA THR A 439 16.94 8.02 6.49
C THR A 439 17.59 8.74 5.31
N GLY A 440 17.16 8.51 4.09
CA GLY A 440 17.67 9.15 2.89
C GLY A 440 17.30 10.63 2.80
N HIS A 441 17.86 11.31 1.79
CA HIS A 441 17.65 12.72 1.51
C HIS A 441 16.86 12.88 0.20
N ASP A 442 16.07 13.97 0.08
CA ASP A 442 15.33 14.36 -1.11
C ASP A 442 15.61 15.82 -1.54
N ASP A 443 16.76 16.35 -1.08
CA ASP A 443 17.16 17.74 -1.27
C ASP A 443 17.30 18.11 -2.77
N TYR A 444 17.86 17.23 -3.59
CA TYR A 444 17.96 17.42 -5.04
C TYR A 444 16.65 17.14 -5.78
N VAL A 445 15.80 16.24 -5.27
CA VAL A 445 14.45 16.01 -5.81
C VAL A 445 13.58 17.23 -5.53
N ALA A 446 13.80 17.92 -4.43
CA ALA A 446 13.12 19.18 -4.10
C ALA A 446 13.26 20.22 -5.22
N LEU A 447 14.41 20.27 -5.89
CA LEU A 447 14.63 21.18 -7.03
C LEU A 447 13.67 20.88 -8.21
N LEU A 448 13.41 19.60 -8.49
CA LEU A 448 12.48 19.19 -9.56
C LEU A 448 11.03 19.57 -9.19
N ILE A 449 10.66 19.38 -7.93
CA ILE A 449 9.34 19.73 -7.41
C ILE A 449 9.13 21.26 -7.48
N THR A 450 10.14 22.02 -7.05
CA THR A 450 10.12 23.48 -7.11
C THR A 450 10.05 23.98 -8.57
N ALA A 451 10.79 23.38 -9.48
CA ALA A 451 10.69 23.70 -10.90
C ALA A 451 9.30 23.41 -11.48
N ALA A 452 8.69 22.27 -11.07
CA ALA A 452 7.33 21.95 -11.49
C ALA A 452 6.32 23.01 -11.02
N MET A 453 6.45 23.50 -9.79
CA MET A 453 5.61 24.60 -9.29
C MET A 453 5.88 25.92 -10.03
N ALA A 454 7.15 26.27 -10.25
CA ALA A 454 7.53 27.52 -10.93
C ALA A 454 7.05 27.58 -12.39
N PHE A 455 7.02 26.44 -13.09
CA PHE A 455 6.59 26.37 -14.48
C PHE A 455 5.11 26.06 -14.66
N GLN A 456 4.40 25.57 -13.62
CA GLN A 456 2.98 25.23 -13.70
C GLN A 456 2.10 26.45 -14.03
N GLU A 457 2.42 27.63 -13.54
CA GLU A 457 1.71 28.86 -13.83
C GLU A 457 1.75 29.24 -15.32
N ARG A 458 2.79 28.82 -16.07
CA ARG A 458 2.93 29.10 -17.50
C ARG A 458 2.03 28.25 -18.39
N PHE A 459 1.52 27.14 -17.90
CA PHE A 459 0.57 26.29 -18.65
C PHE A 459 -0.84 26.87 -18.70
N PHE A 460 -1.21 27.74 -17.78
CA PHE A 460 -2.57 28.32 -17.70
C PHE A 460 -2.71 29.71 -18.34
N TYR A 461 -1.60 30.37 -18.69
CA TYR A 461 -1.65 31.64 -19.40
C TYR A 461 -0.92 31.47 -20.73
N PRO A 462 -1.68 31.45 -21.88
CA PRO A 462 -1.03 31.60 -23.17
C PRO A 462 -0.35 32.96 -23.18
N VAL A 463 0.98 32.96 -23.31
CA VAL A 463 1.73 34.19 -23.50
C VAL A 463 1.16 34.87 -24.73
N ALA A 464 0.51 35.99 -24.54
CA ALA A 464 0.08 36.83 -25.67
C ALA A 464 1.36 37.22 -26.45
N LEU A 465 1.51 36.68 -27.65
CA LEU A 465 2.56 37.10 -28.53
C LEU A 465 2.39 38.61 -28.81
N PRO A 466 3.42 39.44 -28.62
CA PRO A 466 3.31 40.83 -28.93
C PRO A 466 3.05 41.00 -30.42
N GLY A 467 1.85 41.45 -30.79
CA GLY A 467 1.55 41.87 -32.14
C GLY A 467 0.29 41.37 -32.86
N LYS A 468 -0.66 40.69 -32.16
CA LYS A 468 -1.99 40.46 -32.77
C LYS A 468 -3.09 40.98 -31.85
N PRO A 469 -3.95 41.88 -32.30
CA PRO A 469 -5.11 42.30 -31.55
C PRO A 469 -6.09 41.13 -31.43
N VAL A 470 -6.58 40.91 -30.21
CA VAL A 470 -7.67 39.98 -29.94
C VAL A 470 -8.94 40.65 -30.46
N LEU A 471 -9.60 40.04 -31.45
CA LEU A 471 -10.97 40.33 -31.86
C LEU A 471 -11.94 39.58 -30.95
#